data_b9b9caa94ab734c62fd1c5b70dd52431
#
_entry.id   b9b9caa94ab734c62fd1c5b70dd52431
#
_cell.length_a   1.000
_cell.length_b   1.000
_cell.length_c   1.000
_cell.angle_alpha   90.00
_cell.angle_beta   90.00
_cell.angle_gamma   90.00
#
_symmetry.space_group_name_H-M   'P 1'
#
loop_
_entity.id
_entity.type
_entity.pdbx_description
1 polymer ?
#
loop_
_entity_poly.entity_id
_entity_poly.type
_entity_poly.pdbx_seq_one_letter_code
_entity_poly.pdbx_strand_id
1 'polypeptide(L)'
;GWMATGWLKLGNNWYYLNPGNGAMVTGWLQLGSTWYYMNGSGAMETDTWIGNSYVDANGVWDQSKTKAQAYWVQNNGRWLYVQEDGSYAKSTWKTIDGKEYYFGADGYMVTGWLKQGSTWYYLKPTAKNSAEKVGEKAYNYWVGTAGIGGYYIDKYGRMIAGKDYSLGSYVYTFDANGLCTNRENRYLQVTDANGRKYNVEKKTYLSDPQVGVDVTEDEFLAAAVYAESANQGLTGMTGVAMVMLNRMRTNKTSLAPYPSEAKNMIYQATQFEVARDGALTRSLNLIVSGKGGTAMENAKKAVANARAICDAYDNNKTDELSDEVKGILEELKVPEGHTMLEYLGFMTPKAFENANLDPEKTHAFTYKNTTFYSTWIKKS
;
A
#
# COMPACT_ATOMS: atom_id res chain seq x y z
N GLY A 1 -37.98 -46.34 -6.95
CA GLY A 1 -36.64 -46.84 -7.25
C GLY A 1 -35.85 -47.03 -5.96
N TRP A 2 -35.00 -48.04 -5.92
CA TRP A 2 -34.11 -48.30 -4.77
C TRP A 2 -32.98 -47.27 -4.77
N MET A 3 -32.68 -46.71 -3.62
CA MET A 3 -31.57 -45.79 -3.43
C MET A 3 -30.24 -46.56 -3.51
N ALA A 4 -29.32 -46.15 -4.38
CA ALA A 4 -27.99 -46.72 -4.44
C ALA A 4 -27.21 -46.35 -3.17
N THR A 5 -26.47 -47.30 -2.60
CA THR A 5 -25.61 -47.11 -1.42
C THR A 5 -24.33 -47.94 -1.57
N GLY A 6 -23.28 -47.56 -0.86
CA GLY A 6 -21.98 -48.22 -0.96
C GLY A 6 -21.17 -47.73 -2.19
N TRP A 7 -20.29 -48.60 -2.68
CA TRP A 7 -19.46 -48.30 -3.84
C TRP A 7 -20.25 -48.18 -5.14
N LEU A 8 -20.03 -47.14 -5.89
CA LEU A 8 -20.65 -46.85 -7.19
C LEU A 8 -19.57 -46.47 -8.22
N LYS A 9 -19.53 -47.19 -9.34
CA LYS A 9 -18.65 -46.84 -10.46
C LYS A 9 -19.44 -46.08 -11.52
N LEU A 10 -18.99 -44.86 -11.84
CA LEU A 10 -19.54 -44.06 -12.94
C LEU A 10 -18.40 -43.68 -13.89
N GLY A 11 -18.45 -44.21 -15.09
CA GLY A 11 -17.35 -44.08 -16.06
C GLY A 11 -16.07 -44.70 -15.49
N ASN A 12 -15.00 -43.93 -15.42
CA ASN A 12 -13.71 -44.37 -14.89
C ASN A 12 -13.53 -44.08 -13.38
N ASN A 13 -14.49 -43.40 -12.74
CA ASN A 13 -14.37 -42.97 -11.36
C ASN A 13 -15.20 -43.85 -10.41
N TRP A 14 -14.65 -44.06 -9.21
CA TRP A 14 -15.34 -44.66 -8.11
C TRP A 14 -15.86 -43.61 -7.14
N TYR A 15 -17.07 -43.81 -6.63
CA TYR A 15 -17.76 -42.99 -5.64
C TYR A 15 -18.23 -43.88 -4.49
N TYR A 16 -18.43 -43.29 -3.32
CA TYR A 16 -19.03 -44.00 -2.19
C TYR A 16 -20.26 -43.25 -1.68
N LEU A 17 -21.38 -43.92 -1.62
CA LEU A 17 -22.66 -43.43 -1.13
C LEU A 17 -22.90 -43.97 0.26
N ASN A 18 -23.18 -43.10 1.23
CA ASN A 18 -23.44 -43.50 2.61
C ASN A 18 -24.59 -44.52 2.70
N PRO A 19 -24.37 -45.69 3.31
CA PRO A 19 -25.38 -46.75 3.40
C PRO A 19 -26.66 -46.33 4.13
N GLY A 20 -26.59 -45.38 5.05
CA GLY A 20 -27.72 -44.93 5.86
C GLY A 20 -28.64 -43.93 5.17
N ASN A 21 -28.13 -43.12 4.24
CA ASN A 21 -28.89 -42.02 3.65
C ASN A 21 -28.61 -41.79 2.14
N GLY A 22 -27.75 -42.57 1.51
CA GLY A 22 -27.39 -42.45 0.09
C GLY A 22 -26.56 -41.19 -0.26
N ALA A 23 -26.17 -40.39 0.69
CA ALA A 23 -25.39 -39.19 0.41
C ALA A 23 -23.98 -39.54 -0.09
N MET A 24 -23.49 -38.80 -1.09
CA MET A 24 -22.15 -38.95 -1.62
C MET A 24 -21.12 -38.51 -0.58
N VAL A 25 -20.12 -39.37 -0.33
CA VAL A 25 -19.04 -39.09 0.61
C VAL A 25 -17.93 -38.28 -0.10
N THR A 26 -17.36 -37.30 0.61
CA THR A 26 -16.17 -36.53 0.22
C THR A 26 -15.17 -36.50 1.38
N GLY A 27 -13.88 -36.31 1.07
CA GLY A 27 -12.83 -36.40 2.08
C GLY A 27 -12.40 -37.82 2.40
N TRP A 28 -11.76 -38.03 3.55
CA TRP A 28 -11.30 -39.34 3.99
C TRP A 28 -12.45 -40.24 4.40
N LEU A 29 -12.48 -41.47 3.83
CA LEU A 29 -13.46 -42.51 4.07
C LEU A 29 -12.77 -43.75 4.67
N GLN A 30 -13.21 -44.17 5.85
CA GLN A 30 -12.75 -45.41 6.46
C GLN A 30 -13.78 -46.51 6.29
N LEU A 31 -13.35 -47.64 5.73
CA LEU A 31 -14.15 -48.85 5.61
C LEU A 31 -13.37 -50.01 6.26
N GLY A 32 -13.80 -50.42 7.45
CA GLY A 32 -13.05 -51.36 8.25
C GLY A 32 -11.69 -50.80 8.67
N SER A 33 -10.61 -51.48 8.30
CA SER A 33 -9.21 -51.00 8.53
C SER A 33 -8.63 -50.20 7.35
N THR A 34 -9.39 -50.04 6.27
CA THR A 34 -8.91 -49.45 5.02
C THR A 34 -9.39 -48.01 4.89
N TRP A 35 -8.51 -47.11 4.48
CA TRP A 35 -8.83 -45.72 4.23
C TRP A 35 -8.72 -45.38 2.75
N TYR A 36 -9.70 -44.63 2.26
CA TYR A 36 -9.79 -44.07 0.91
C TYR A 36 -9.94 -42.56 0.97
N TYR A 37 -9.63 -41.85 -0.11
CA TYR A 37 -9.90 -40.41 -0.19
C TYR A 37 -10.82 -40.10 -1.38
N MET A 38 -11.93 -39.43 -1.08
CA MET A 38 -12.92 -38.97 -2.05
C MET A 38 -12.70 -37.48 -2.24
N ASN A 39 -12.41 -37.03 -3.46
CA ASN A 39 -12.17 -35.61 -3.72
C ASN A 39 -13.43 -34.72 -3.57
N GLY A 40 -13.33 -33.41 -3.80
CA GLY A 40 -14.47 -32.49 -3.66
C GLY A 40 -15.66 -32.79 -4.61
N SER A 41 -15.46 -33.55 -5.70
CA SER A 41 -16.52 -34.04 -6.57
C SER A 41 -17.03 -35.41 -6.18
N GLY A 42 -16.53 -36.01 -5.09
CA GLY A 42 -16.86 -37.34 -4.60
C GLY A 42 -16.14 -38.49 -5.32
N ALA A 43 -15.28 -38.22 -6.30
CA ALA A 43 -14.51 -39.25 -6.99
C ALA A 43 -13.34 -39.70 -6.11
N MET A 44 -13.12 -41.04 -6.07
CA MET A 44 -11.99 -41.63 -5.35
C MET A 44 -10.67 -41.27 -6.05
N GLU A 45 -9.74 -40.77 -5.28
CA GLU A 45 -8.36 -40.52 -5.74
C GLU A 45 -7.53 -41.81 -5.70
N THR A 46 -6.66 -41.98 -6.69
CA THR A 46 -5.77 -43.14 -6.84
C THR A 46 -4.38 -42.69 -7.28
N ASP A 47 -3.35 -43.46 -6.87
CA ASP A 47 -1.96 -43.25 -7.25
C ASP A 47 -1.48 -41.79 -7.07
N THR A 48 -1.83 -41.17 -5.95
CA THR A 48 -1.53 -39.74 -5.71
C THR A 48 -1.33 -39.42 -4.22
N TRP A 49 -0.77 -38.25 -3.95
CA TRP A 49 -0.57 -37.68 -2.61
C TRP A 49 -1.74 -36.79 -2.19
N ILE A 50 -2.34 -37.06 -1.05
CA ILE A 50 -3.32 -36.20 -0.36
C ILE A 50 -2.63 -35.59 0.85
N GLY A 51 -2.07 -34.38 0.67
CA GLY A 51 -1.15 -33.81 1.67
C GLY A 51 0.10 -34.69 1.83
N ASN A 52 0.28 -35.28 3.01
CA ASN A 52 1.40 -36.18 3.31
C ASN A 52 1.01 -37.69 3.26
N SER A 53 -0.22 -38.00 2.87
CA SER A 53 -0.72 -39.35 2.79
C SER A 53 -0.83 -39.81 1.33
N TYR A 54 -0.22 -40.93 0.98
CA TYR A 54 -0.29 -41.48 -0.36
C TYR A 54 -1.42 -42.51 -0.48
N VAL A 55 -2.25 -42.38 -1.50
CA VAL A 55 -3.21 -43.40 -1.88
C VAL A 55 -2.68 -44.17 -3.09
N ASP A 56 -2.73 -45.52 -3.04
CA ASP A 56 -2.18 -46.38 -4.07
C ASP A 56 -3.10 -46.44 -5.32
N ALA A 57 -2.73 -47.24 -6.32
CA ALA A 57 -3.52 -47.44 -7.54
C ALA A 57 -4.93 -48.01 -7.31
N ASN A 58 -5.19 -48.60 -6.14
CA ASN A 58 -6.51 -49.08 -5.72
C ASN A 58 -7.27 -48.03 -4.87
N GLY A 59 -6.69 -46.85 -4.67
CA GLY A 59 -7.24 -45.78 -3.83
C GLY A 59 -7.03 -45.99 -2.32
N VAL A 60 -6.28 -47.02 -1.93
CA VAL A 60 -6.03 -47.34 -0.51
C VAL A 60 -4.88 -46.49 0.04
N TRP A 61 -5.06 -45.88 1.23
CA TRP A 61 -3.98 -45.17 1.92
C TRP A 61 -2.85 -46.13 2.29
N ASP A 62 -1.69 -45.90 1.67
CA ASP A 62 -0.47 -46.65 1.95
C ASP A 62 0.32 -45.94 3.07
N GLN A 63 0.17 -46.45 4.29
CA GLN A 63 0.83 -45.88 5.47
C GLN A 63 2.35 -46.14 5.50
N SER A 64 2.86 -47.01 4.63
CA SER A 64 4.32 -47.27 4.53
C SER A 64 5.03 -46.21 3.71
N LYS A 65 4.32 -45.45 2.88
CA LYS A 65 4.87 -44.36 2.11
C LYS A 65 4.90 -43.07 2.92
N THR A 66 6.05 -42.51 3.04
CA THR A 66 6.25 -41.18 3.65
C THR A 66 6.70 -40.19 2.54
N LYS A 67 5.99 -39.08 2.43
CA LYS A 67 6.38 -38.03 1.48
C LYS A 67 7.76 -37.51 1.86
N ALA A 68 8.70 -37.57 0.93
CA ALA A 68 10.03 -37.02 1.15
C ALA A 68 9.90 -35.51 1.43
N GLN A 69 10.53 -35.05 2.50
CA GLN A 69 10.59 -33.63 2.81
C GLN A 69 11.86 -33.05 2.22
N ALA A 70 11.76 -31.84 1.73
CA ALA A 70 12.95 -31.11 1.29
C ALA A 70 13.79 -30.68 2.49
N TYR A 71 15.12 -30.66 2.37
CA TYR A 71 16.03 -30.35 3.45
C TYR A 71 17.36 -29.72 2.99
N TRP A 72 18.00 -29.02 3.89
CA TRP A 72 19.32 -28.44 3.68
C TRP A 72 20.44 -29.45 3.86
N VAL A 73 21.44 -29.38 2.98
CA VAL A 73 22.67 -30.17 3.09
C VAL A 73 23.88 -29.25 3.01
N GLN A 74 24.87 -29.45 3.86
CA GLN A 74 26.13 -28.75 3.78
C GLN A 74 27.21 -29.67 3.19
N ASN A 75 27.91 -29.18 2.18
CA ASN A 75 29.05 -29.87 1.56
C ASN A 75 30.21 -28.89 1.43
N ASN A 76 31.35 -29.21 2.04
CA ASN A 76 32.55 -28.37 2.08
C ASN A 76 32.26 -26.90 2.45
N GLY A 77 31.41 -26.67 3.46
CA GLY A 77 31.03 -25.34 3.94
C GLY A 77 30.01 -24.59 3.07
N ARG A 78 29.62 -25.13 1.92
CA ARG A 78 28.60 -24.57 1.04
C ARG A 78 27.27 -25.30 1.21
N TRP A 79 26.17 -24.59 1.04
CA TRP A 79 24.81 -25.12 1.24
C TRP A 79 24.17 -25.53 -0.08
N LEU A 80 23.46 -26.67 -0.05
CA LEU A 80 22.63 -27.24 -1.08
C LEU A 80 21.22 -27.42 -0.51
N TYR A 81 20.20 -27.45 -1.34
CA TYR A 81 18.84 -27.76 -0.95
C TYR A 81 18.33 -28.94 -1.76
N VAL A 82 18.06 -30.04 -1.07
CA VAL A 82 17.45 -31.25 -1.63
C VAL A 82 15.95 -31.04 -1.65
N GLN A 83 15.34 -31.20 -2.82
CA GLN A 83 13.91 -31.08 -3.04
C GLN A 83 13.17 -32.38 -2.66
N GLU A 84 11.84 -32.34 -2.57
CA GLU A 84 11.03 -33.52 -2.23
C GLU A 84 11.22 -34.71 -3.17
N ASP A 85 11.61 -34.46 -4.42
CA ASP A 85 11.92 -35.49 -5.43
C ASP A 85 13.35 -36.03 -5.34
N GLY A 86 14.12 -35.59 -4.35
CA GLY A 86 15.52 -35.98 -4.15
C GLY A 86 16.52 -35.21 -5.02
N SER A 87 16.07 -34.35 -5.93
CA SER A 87 16.96 -33.52 -6.76
C SER A 87 17.48 -32.30 -6.00
N TYR A 88 18.61 -31.75 -6.43
CA TYR A 88 19.10 -30.48 -5.91
C TYR A 88 18.45 -29.29 -6.63
N ALA A 89 18.07 -28.25 -5.88
CA ALA A 89 17.68 -26.97 -6.48
C ALA A 89 18.85 -26.40 -7.29
N LYS A 90 18.63 -26.02 -8.56
CA LYS A 90 19.67 -25.48 -9.48
C LYS A 90 19.10 -24.36 -10.33
N SER A 91 19.91 -23.32 -10.56
CA SER A 91 19.55 -22.16 -11.40
C SER A 91 18.19 -21.57 -11.08
N THR A 92 17.81 -21.51 -9.81
CA THR A 92 16.44 -21.16 -9.39
C THR A 92 16.38 -20.43 -8.06
N TRP A 93 15.35 -19.62 -7.91
CA TRP A 93 14.90 -19.09 -6.63
C TRP A 93 14.05 -20.11 -5.88
N LYS A 94 14.22 -20.17 -4.58
CA LYS A 94 13.37 -20.97 -3.67
C LYS A 94 12.98 -20.14 -2.47
N THR A 95 11.71 -20.22 -2.09
CA THR A 95 11.23 -19.71 -0.81
C THR A 95 11.24 -20.87 0.20
N ILE A 96 12.05 -20.75 1.24
CA ILE A 96 12.25 -21.75 2.28
C ILE A 96 12.04 -21.04 3.61
N ASP A 97 11.11 -21.51 4.42
CA ASP A 97 10.73 -20.90 5.71
C ASP A 97 10.44 -19.39 5.60
N GLY A 98 9.74 -18.99 4.52
CA GLY A 98 9.36 -17.61 4.24
C GLY A 98 10.49 -16.69 3.77
N LYS A 99 11.69 -17.22 3.51
CA LYS A 99 12.86 -16.49 3.02
C LYS A 99 13.25 -16.95 1.62
N GLU A 100 13.70 -16.02 0.77
CA GLU A 100 14.12 -16.32 -0.59
C GLU A 100 15.63 -16.56 -0.67
N TYR A 101 16.00 -17.64 -1.37
CA TYR A 101 17.36 -18.07 -1.65
C TYR A 101 17.53 -18.33 -3.13
N TYR A 102 18.74 -18.16 -3.66
CA TYR A 102 19.07 -18.53 -5.03
C TYR A 102 20.11 -19.64 -5.05
N PHE A 103 19.89 -20.64 -5.90
CA PHE A 103 20.81 -21.75 -6.12
C PHE A 103 21.42 -21.63 -7.53
N GLY A 104 22.73 -21.67 -7.60
CA GLY A 104 23.48 -21.58 -8.86
C GLY A 104 23.31 -22.81 -9.75
N ALA A 105 23.91 -22.79 -10.94
CA ALA A 105 23.88 -23.92 -11.86
C ALA A 105 24.60 -25.15 -11.28
N ASP A 106 25.56 -24.95 -10.37
CA ASP A 106 26.26 -25.99 -9.62
C ASP A 106 25.42 -26.58 -8.46
N GLY A 107 24.21 -26.03 -8.21
CA GLY A 107 23.30 -26.44 -7.14
C GLY A 107 23.61 -25.82 -5.79
N TYR A 108 24.67 -25.08 -5.62
CA TYR A 108 24.98 -24.46 -4.34
C TYR A 108 24.24 -23.14 -4.16
N MET A 109 23.86 -22.87 -2.91
CA MET A 109 23.28 -21.60 -2.49
C MET A 109 24.27 -20.45 -2.75
N VAL A 110 23.78 -19.41 -3.44
CA VAL A 110 24.55 -18.21 -3.75
C VAL A 110 24.52 -17.25 -2.57
N THR A 111 25.63 -16.58 -2.31
CA THR A 111 25.75 -15.47 -1.34
C THR A 111 26.44 -14.28 -1.99
N GLY A 112 26.24 -13.09 -1.46
CA GLY A 112 26.76 -11.85 -2.04
C GLY A 112 25.92 -11.34 -3.20
N TRP A 113 26.57 -10.68 -4.15
CA TRP A 113 25.91 -10.07 -5.30
C TRP A 113 25.49 -11.10 -6.35
N LEU A 114 24.26 -10.98 -6.80
CA LEU A 114 23.68 -11.81 -7.87
C LEU A 114 23.07 -10.91 -8.93
N LYS A 115 23.55 -11.04 -10.17
CA LYS A 115 22.95 -10.38 -11.34
C LYS A 115 22.04 -11.33 -12.09
N GLN A 116 20.78 -10.88 -12.34
CA GLN A 116 19.86 -11.60 -13.22
C GLN A 116 19.25 -10.64 -14.23
N GLY A 117 19.55 -10.84 -15.49
CA GLY A 117 19.24 -9.86 -16.53
C GLY A 117 19.92 -8.52 -16.25
N SER A 118 19.13 -7.44 -16.18
CA SER A 118 19.60 -6.10 -15.82
C SER A 118 19.54 -5.80 -14.31
N THR A 119 19.00 -6.72 -13.50
CA THR A 119 18.72 -6.48 -12.08
C THR A 119 19.79 -7.13 -11.20
N TRP A 120 20.28 -6.36 -10.21
CA TRP A 120 21.14 -6.84 -9.16
C TRP A 120 20.36 -7.11 -7.88
N TYR A 121 20.67 -8.24 -7.25
CA TYR A 121 20.19 -8.68 -5.95
C TYR A 121 21.36 -8.89 -5.00
N TYR A 122 21.08 -8.93 -3.71
CA TYR A 122 22.08 -9.26 -2.71
C TYR A 122 21.58 -10.37 -1.79
N LEU A 123 22.34 -11.47 -1.72
CA LEU A 123 22.11 -12.61 -0.85
C LEU A 123 23.06 -12.47 0.34
N LYS A 124 22.53 -12.33 1.55
CA LYS A 124 23.34 -12.02 2.74
C LYS A 124 24.42 -13.07 3.00
N PRO A 125 25.71 -12.73 2.92
CA PRO A 125 26.79 -13.71 3.17
C PRO A 125 26.96 -14.04 4.64
N THR A 126 26.43 -13.19 5.52
CA THR A 126 26.46 -13.34 6.98
C THR A 126 25.12 -12.91 7.58
N ALA A 127 24.68 -13.55 8.66
CA ALA A 127 23.54 -13.11 9.44
C ALA A 127 24.00 -12.08 10.48
N LYS A 128 23.35 -10.91 10.55
CA LYS A 128 23.66 -9.84 11.52
C LYS A 128 22.92 -10.03 12.86
N ASN A 129 21.87 -10.83 12.87
CA ASN A 129 21.06 -11.13 14.05
C ASN A 129 20.33 -12.48 13.87
N SER A 130 19.65 -12.94 14.90
CA SER A 130 18.96 -14.25 14.92
C SER A 130 17.80 -14.38 13.91
N ALA A 131 17.22 -13.26 13.46
CA ALA A 131 16.14 -13.27 12.48
C ALA A 131 16.64 -13.40 11.02
N GLU A 132 17.91 -13.09 10.77
CA GLU A 132 18.54 -13.23 9.46
C GLU A 132 19.14 -14.63 9.26
N LYS A 133 19.18 -15.07 8.01
CA LYS A 133 19.82 -16.31 7.60
C LYS A 133 20.86 -16.03 6.51
N VAL A 134 21.97 -16.76 6.59
CA VAL A 134 22.99 -16.73 5.52
C VAL A 134 22.34 -17.17 4.21
N GLY A 135 22.62 -16.44 3.13
CA GLY A 135 22.07 -16.70 1.80
C GLY A 135 20.66 -16.14 1.55
N GLU A 136 19.97 -15.62 2.56
CA GLU A 136 18.67 -15.00 2.32
C GLU A 136 18.78 -13.72 1.49
N LYS A 137 17.83 -13.50 0.59
CA LYS A 137 17.72 -12.28 -0.22
C LYS A 137 17.49 -11.07 0.68
N ALA A 138 18.24 -10.02 0.45
CA ALA A 138 18.13 -8.78 1.17
C ALA A 138 16.97 -7.92 0.68
N TYR A 139 16.31 -7.21 1.61
CA TYR A 139 15.23 -6.24 1.39
C TYR A 139 15.42 -5.04 2.31
N ASN A 140 15.20 -3.82 1.81
CA ASN A 140 15.41 -2.58 2.58
C ASN A 140 16.76 -2.59 3.32
N TYR A 141 17.83 -2.90 2.59
CA TYR A 141 19.10 -3.29 3.18
C TYR A 141 20.28 -2.49 2.58
N TRP A 142 21.14 -1.97 3.44
CA TRP A 142 22.41 -1.38 3.03
C TRP A 142 23.49 -2.45 2.94
N VAL A 143 24.13 -2.50 1.79
CA VAL A 143 25.33 -3.35 1.54
C VAL A 143 26.56 -2.48 1.70
N GLY A 144 27.48 -2.89 2.53
CA GLY A 144 28.64 -2.09 2.91
C GLY A 144 28.26 -0.99 3.91
N THR A 145 28.70 0.23 3.65
CA THR A 145 28.41 1.39 4.49
C THR A 145 26.98 1.86 4.30
N ALA A 146 26.27 2.18 5.38
CA ALA A 146 24.96 2.81 5.30
C ALA A 146 25.11 4.28 4.90
N GLY A 147 24.65 4.61 3.68
CA GLY A 147 24.78 5.96 3.11
C GLY A 147 25.86 6.04 2.03
N ILE A 148 26.56 7.19 1.98
CA ILE A 148 27.57 7.47 0.96
C ILE A 148 28.66 6.38 1.00
N GLY A 149 28.98 5.83 -0.18
CA GLY A 149 29.93 4.71 -0.34
C GLY A 149 29.31 3.33 -0.20
N GLY A 150 28.03 3.21 0.12
CA GLY A 150 27.27 1.94 0.18
C GLY A 150 26.34 1.73 -1.00
N TYR A 151 25.70 0.57 -1.03
CA TYR A 151 24.66 0.20 -1.98
C TYR A 151 23.36 -0.05 -1.24
N TYR A 152 22.22 0.25 -1.85
CA TYR A 152 20.93 0.02 -1.23
C TYR A 152 20.06 -0.96 -2.01
N ILE A 153 19.51 -1.94 -1.31
CA ILE A 153 18.53 -2.91 -1.82
C ILE A 153 17.14 -2.44 -1.40
N ASP A 154 16.25 -2.25 -2.36
CA ASP A 154 14.89 -1.76 -2.14
C ASP A 154 13.96 -2.79 -1.47
N LYS A 155 12.71 -2.39 -1.23
CA LYS A 155 11.66 -3.26 -0.66
C LYS A 155 11.28 -4.46 -1.55
N TYR A 156 11.71 -4.47 -2.81
CA TYR A 156 11.51 -5.57 -3.75
C TYR A 156 12.76 -6.46 -3.91
N GLY A 157 13.80 -6.18 -3.13
CA GLY A 157 15.07 -6.91 -3.16
C GLY A 157 16.00 -6.50 -4.30
N ARG A 158 15.78 -5.36 -4.97
CA ARG A 158 16.55 -4.89 -6.12
C ARG A 158 17.53 -3.80 -5.71
N MET A 159 18.74 -3.82 -6.23
CA MET A 159 19.71 -2.73 -6.06
C MET A 159 19.19 -1.45 -6.72
N ILE A 160 19.24 -0.35 -5.99
CA ILE A 160 18.98 0.99 -6.53
C ILE A 160 20.21 1.47 -7.30
N ALA A 161 20.02 1.95 -8.54
CA ALA A 161 21.07 2.50 -9.36
C ALA A 161 20.56 3.61 -10.29
N GLY A 162 21.40 4.59 -10.62
CA GLY A 162 21.15 5.63 -11.60
C GLY A 162 20.02 6.61 -11.24
N LYS A 163 19.71 6.78 -9.95
CA LYS A 163 18.60 7.65 -9.51
C LYS A 163 18.71 8.07 -8.06
N ASP A 164 17.91 9.08 -7.71
CA ASP A 164 17.65 9.45 -6.34
C ASP A 164 16.65 8.47 -5.69
N TYR A 165 16.82 8.23 -4.39
CA TYR A 165 15.94 7.39 -3.59
C TYR A 165 15.76 7.95 -2.18
N SER A 166 14.50 8.15 -1.76
CA SER A 166 14.18 8.72 -0.45
C SER A 166 14.12 7.62 0.63
N LEU A 167 14.90 7.79 1.69
CA LEU A 167 14.91 6.93 2.87
C LEU A 167 14.84 7.79 4.13
N GLY A 168 13.71 7.72 4.84
CA GLY A 168 13.47 8.53 6.02
C GLY A 168 13.60 10.03 5.71
N SER A 169 14.44 10.71 6.47
CA SER A 169 14.63 12.16 6.35
C SER A 169 15.63 12.59 5.27
N TYR A 170 16.12 11.64 4.46
CA TYR A 170 17.15 11.91 3.46
C TYR A 170 16.75 11.47 2.07
N VAL A 171 17.31 12.16 1.06
CA VAL A 171 17.38 11.70 -0.32
C VAL A 171 18.82 11.27 -0.58
N TYR A 172 18.99 10.07 -1.08
CA TYR A 172 20.27 9.50 -1.48
C TYR A 172 20.36 9.46 -3.00
N THR A 173 21.50 9.87 -3.56
CA THR A 173 21.78 9.78 -4.99
C THR A 173 22.66 8.56 -5.25
N PHE A 174 22.21 7.70 -6.16
CA PHE A 174 22.93 6.50 -6.57
C PHE A 174 23.41 6.67 -8.02
N ASP A 175 24.69 6.38 -8.26
CA ASP A 175 25.26 6.36 -9.60
C ASP A 175 24.71 5.19 -10.44
N ALA A 176 25.11 5.13 -11.71
CA ALA A 176 24.69 4.07 -12.63
C ALA A 176 25.11 2.66 -12.18
N ASN A 177 26.14 2.53 -11.36
CA ASN A 177 26.62 1.28 -10.79
C ASN A 177 25.97 0.93 -9.46
N GLY A 178 25.09 1.81 -8.94
CA GLY A 178 24.38 1.63 -7.67
C GLY A 178 25.15 2.09 -6.45
N LEU A 179 26.31 2.74 -6.60
CA LEU A 179 27.03 3.33 -5.47
C LEU A 179 26.33 4.60 -5.01
N CYS A 180 26.07 4.71 -3.72
CA CYS A 180 25.56 5.95 -3.13
C CYS A 180 26.66 7.03 -3.12
N THR A 181 26.45 8.10 -3.88
CA THR A 181 27.43 9.18 -4.06
C THR A 181 27.10 10.45 -3.29
N ASN A 182 25.83 10.64 -2.93
CA ASN A 182 25.37 11.83 -2.20
C ASN A 182 24.22 11.51 -1.26
N ARG A 183 24.08 12.35 -0.23
CA ARG A 183 22.96 12.37 0.71
C ARG A 183 22.61 13.79 1.09
N GLU A 184 21.37 14.17 0.96
CA GLU A 184 20.87 15.48 1.39
C GLU A 184 19.60 15.35 2.23
N ASN A 185 19.31 16.39 3.02
CA ASN A 185 18.04 16.43 3.75
C ASN A 185 16.87 16.47 2.76
N ARG A 186 15.91 15.60 2.98
CA ARG A 186 14.65 15.55 2.23
C ARG A 186 13.80 16.79 2.48
N TYR A 187 13.90 17.35 3.68
CA TYR A 187 13.04 18.43 4.14
C TYR A 187 13.79 19.78 4.23
N LEU A 188 13.06 20.84 3.87
CA LEU A 188 13.39 22.21 4.14
C LEU A 188 12.56 22.67 5.35
N GLN A 189 13.20 23.31 6.34
CA GLN A 189 12.47 23.95 7.44
C GLN A 189 12.03 25.34 6.99
N VAL A 190 10.73 25.60 7.00
CA VAL A 190 10.12 26.91 6.74
C VAL A 190 9.46 27.43 8.00
N THR A 191 9.36 28.77 8.13
CA THR A 191 8.71 29.44 9.26
C THR A 191 7.49 30.19 8.74
N ASP A 192 6.33 30.01 9.38
CA ASP A 192 5.12 30.74 9.02
C ASP A 192 5.10 32.16 9.62
N ALA A 193 4.08 32.95 9.25
CA ALA A 193 3.90 34.32 9.73
C ALA A 193 3.77 34.40 11.27
N ASN A 194 3.37 33.31 11.94
CA ASN A 194 3.29 33.24 13.40
C ASN A 194 4.58 32.75 14.07
N GLY A 195 5.70 32.62 13.31
CA GLY A 195 6.99 32.17 13.82
C GLY A 195 7.07 30.65 14.07
N ARG A 196 6.09 29.84 13.67
CA ARG A 196 6.10 28.38 13.82
C ARG A 196 6.90 27.74 12.70
N LYS A 197 7.63 26.66 13.03
CA LYS A 197 8.53 25.98 12.11
C LYS A 197 7.93 24.66 11.63
N TYR A 198 7.99 24.43 10.32
CA TYR A 198 7.49 23.22 9.65
C TYR A 198 8.52 22.65 8.69
N ASN A 199 8.49 21.32 8.53
CA ASN A 199 9.28 20.65 7.51
C ASN A 199 8.45 20.47 6.24
N VAL A 200 8.96 20.93 5.10
CA VAL A 200 8.36 20.74 3.76
C VAL A 200 9.29 19.90 2.89
N GLU A 201 8.74 19.22 1.87
CA GLU A 201 9.53 18.42 0.93
C GLU A 201 10.46 19.35 0.12
N LYS A 202 11.75 19.32 0.44
CA LYS A 202 12.76 20.25 -0.13
C LYS A 202 12.78 20.20 -1.65
N LYS A 203 12.88 19.01 -2.24
CA LYS A 203 12.98 18.86 -3.71
C LYS A 203 11.74 19.39 -4.41
N THR A 204 10.54 19.02 -3.96
CA THR A 204 9.28 19.51 -4.52
C THR A 204 9.15 21.01 -4.33
N TYR A 205 9.36 21.50 -3.10
CA TYR A 205 9.22 22.90 -2.75
C TYR A 205 10.14 23.82 -3.58
N LEU A 206 11.42 23.44 -3.74
CA LEU A 206 12.42 24.27 -4.46
C LEU A 206 12.36 24.08 -5.99
N SER A 207 11.95 22.93 -6.49
CA SER A 207 11.91 22.63 -7.92
C SER A 207 10.55 22.93 -8.58
N ASP A 208 9.52 23.29 -7.79
CA ASP A 208 8.22 23.68 -8.35
C ASP A 208 8.38 24.97 -9.15
N PRO A 209 8.06 24.99 -10.45
CA PRO A 209 8.20 26.17 -11.29
C PRO A 209 7.37 27.37 -10.81
N GLN A 210 6.34 27.13 -9.98
CA GLN A 210 5.45 28.16 -9.45
C GLN A 210 5.88 28.71 -8.08
N VAL A 211 6.93 28.18 -7.46
CA VAL A 211 7.41 28.67 -6.15
C VAL A 211 7.83 30.14 -6.19
N GLY A 212 8.37 30.62 -7.30
CA GLY A 212 8.79 32.01 -7.52
C GLY A 212 7.81 32.85 -8.33
N VAL A 213 6.65 32.34 -8.72
CA VAL A 213 5.64 33.06 -9.50
C VAL A 213 4.65 33.72 -8.54
N ASP A 214 4.21 34.95 -8.91
CA ASP A 214 3.22 35.70 -8.16
C ASP A 214 1.82 35.16 -8.38
N VAL A 215 1.51 34.02 -7.73
CA VAL A 215 0.17 33.45 -7.62
C VAL A 215 -0.41 33.80 -6.26
N THR A 216 -1.68 34.21 -6.25
CA THR A 216 -2.38 34.49 -4.99
C THR A 216 -2.55 33.21 -4.16
N GLU A 217 -2.78 33.37 -2.85
CA GLU A 217 -3.05 32.22 -1.97
C GLU A 217 -4.27 31.41 -2.44
N ASP A 218 -5.32 32.09 -2.91
CA ASP A 218 -6.53 31.43 -3.42
C ASP A 218 -6.29 30.68 -4.73
N GLU A 219 -5.45 31.21 -5.61
CA GLU A 219 -5.03 30.49 -6.82
C GLU A 219 -4.19 29.26 -6.48
N PHE A 220 -3.31 29.38 -5.50
CA PHE A 220 -2.53 28.23 -5.02
C PHE A 220 -3.42 27.14 -4.40
N LEU A 221 -4.39 27.54 -3.55
CA LEU A 221 -5.39 26.62 -3.00
C LEU A 221 -6.25 26.00 -4.12
N ALA A 222 -6.69 26.80 -5.10
CA ALA A 222 -7.47 26.27 -6.22
C ALA A 222 -6.69 25.25 -7.05
N ALA A 223 -5.40 25.45 -7.28
CA ALA A 223 -4.52 24.46 -7.92
C ALA A 223 -4.43 23.17 -7.10
N ALA A 224 -4.31 23.26 -5.77
CA ALA A 224 -4.28 22.11 -4.89
C ALA A 224 -5.63 21.35 -4.86
N VAL A 225 -6.75 22.08 -4.77
CA VAL A 225 -8.10 21.52 -4.83
C VAL A 225 -8.34 20.80 -6.16
N TYR A 226 -7.93 21.42 -7.27
CA TYR A 226 -8.00 20.78 -8.58
C TYR A 226 -7.19 19.49 -8.64
N ALA A 227 -5.96 19.50 -8.15
CA ALA A 227 -5.08 18.33 -8.16
C ALA A 227 -5.66 17.15 -7.35
N GLU A 228 -6.29 17.45 -6.21
CA GLU A 228 -6.87 16.42 -5.31
C GLU A 228 -8.25 15.94 -5.74
N SER A 229 -9.07 16.78 -6.39
CA SER A 229 -10.51 16.50 -6.49
C SER A 229 -11.19 16.96 -7.81
N ALA A 230 -10.46 17.13 -8.92
CA ALA A 230 -11.00 17.63 -10.20
C ALA A 230 -12.25 16.88 -10.69
N ASN A 231 -12.41 15.62 -10.35
CA ASN A 231 -13.51 14.76 -10.76
C ASN A 231 -14.72 14.77 -9.78
N GLN A 232 -14.65 15.50 -8.67
CA GLN A 232 -15.70 15.50 -7.63
C GLN A 232 -16.81 16.52 -7.88
N GLY A 233 -16.64 17.43 -8.86
CA GLY A 233 -17.54 18.55 -9.10
C GLY A 233 -17.41 19.64 -8.04
N LEU A 234 -18.20 20.71 -8.16
CA LEU A 234 -18.10 21.88 -7.29
C LEU A 234 -18.29 21.55 -5.80
N THR A 235 -19.28 20.72 -5.47
CA THR A 235 -19.60 20.33 -4.09
C THR A 235 -18.42 19.58 -3.42
N GLY A 236 -17.89 18.54 -4.07
CA GLY A 236 -16.76 17.78 -3.54
C GLY A 236 -15.49 18.62 -3.44
N MET A 237 -15.23 19.47 -4.42
CA MET A 237 -14.11 20.43 -4.39
C MET A 237 -14.26 21.43 -3.25
N THR A 238 -15.48 21.92 -2.95
CA THR A 238 -15.74 22.82 -1.81
C THR A 238 -15.45 22.11 -0.49
N GLY A 239 -15.85 20.84 -0.34
CA GLY A 239 -15.49 20.04 0.83
C GLY A 239 -13.97 19.92 1.05
N VAL A 240 -13.22 19.64 -0.03
CA VAL A 240 -11.74 19.57 0.03
C VAL A 240 -11.13 20.94 0.35
N ALA A 241 -11.62 22.03 -0.24
CA ALA A 241 -11.19 23.39 0.07
C ALA A 241 -11.46 23.76 1.54
N MET A 242 -12.61 23.37 2.09
CA MET A 242 -12.93 23.54 3.51
C MET A 242 -11.91 22.88 4.42
N VAL A 243 -11.54 21.62 4.13
CA VAL A 243 -10.50 20.93 4.92
C VAL A 243 -9.17 21.66 4.87
N MET A 244 -8.77 22.17 3.70
CA MET A 244 -7.53 22.94 3.56
C MET A 244 -7.56 24.23 4.39
N LEU A 245 -8.65 25.00 4.31
CA LEU A 245 -8.83 26.22 5.09
C LEU A 245 -8.90 25.93 6.60
N ASN A 246 -9.59 24.88 7.01
CA ASN A 246 -9.68 24.48 8.42
C ASN A 246 -8.27 24.15 8.98
N ARG A 247 -7.44 23.46 8.21
CA ARG A 247 -6.04 23.22 8.60
C ARG A 247 -5.26 24.51 8.82
N MET A 248 -5.42 25.49 7.92
CA MET A 248 -4.73 26.79 8.03
C MET A 248 -5.22 27.61 9.23
N ARG A 249 -6.50 27.51 9.58
CA ARG A 249 -7.15 28.28 10.65
C ARG A 249 -6.95 27.68 12.06
N THR A 250 -6.75 26.36 12.16
CA THR A 250 -6.71 25.69 13.46
C THR A 250 -5.32 25.48 14.00
N ASN A 251 -5.14 25.77 15.29
CA ASN A 251 -3.95 25.43 16.06
C ASN A 251 -4.17 24.21 16.97
N LYS A 252 -5.39 23.67 16.99
CA LYS A 252 -5.79 22.61 17.92
C LYS A 252 -6.13 21.35 17.15
N THR A 253 -5.25 20.37 17.13
CA THR A 253 -5.60 19.06 16.58
C THR A 253 -4.83 17.95 17.26
N SER A 254 -5.42 16.77 17.32
CA SER A 254 -4.74 15.50 17.55
C SER A 254 -3.83 15.11 16.38
N LEU A 255 -4.01 15.76 15.24
CA LEU A 255 -3.12 15.77 14.09
C LEU A 255 -2.06 16.84 14.35
N ALA A 256 -0.87 16.75 13.77
CA ALA A 256 0.19 17.75 13.93
C ALA A 256 -0.32 19.17 13.62
N PRO A 257 0.22 20.21 14.26
CA PRO A 257 -0.17 21.58 13.96
C PRO A 257 0.07 21.90 12.48
N TYR A 258 -0.82 22.70 11.89
CA TYR A 258 -0.75 23.06 10.47
C TYR A 258 -0.23 24.47 10.28
N PRO A 259 0.56 24.75 9.22
CA PRO A 259 0.91 26.10 8.82
C PRO A 259 -0.32 26.93 8.48
N SER A 260 -0.27 28.23 8.80
CA SER A 260 -1.35 29.19 8.50
C SER A 260 -1.35 29.66 7.04
N GLU A 261 -0.30 29.40 6.29
CA GLU A 261 -0.14 29.80 4.89
C GLU A 261 -0.33 28.59 3.97
N ALA A 262 -1.12 28.77 2.91
CA ALA A 262 -1.49 27.70 1.99
C ALA A 262 -0.28 26.94 1.45
N LYS A 263 0.75 27.66 0.99
CA LYS A 263 1.97 27.06 0.44
C LYS A 263 2.68 26.16 1.46
N ASN A 264 2.88 26.63 2.66
CA ASN A 264 3.54 25.87 3.70
C ASN A 264 2.69 24.68 4.17
N MET A 265 1.37 24.82 4.21
CA MET A 265 0.44 23.77 4.58
C MET A 265 0.41 22.66 3.52
N ILE A 266 0.34 22.98 2.23
CA ILE A 266 0.31 21.99 1.14
C ILE A 266 1.65 21.27 1.01
N TYR A 267 2.77 21.95 1.13
CA TYR A 267 4.10 21.32 1.09
C TYR A 267 4.52 20.68 2.42
N GLN A 268 3.70 20.78 3.46
CA GLN A 268 4.02 20.10 4.72
C GLN A 268 4.24 18.60 4.48
N ALA A 269 5.32 18.07 5.02
CA ALA A 269 5.73 16.69 4.81
C ALA A 269 4.60 15.70 5.13
N THR A 270 4.36 14.76 4.23
CA THR A 270 3.38 13.67 4.35
C THR A 270 1.89 14.06 4.31
N GLN A 271 1.55 15.34 4.10
CA GLN A 271 0.15 15.78 4.15
C GLN A 271 -0.58 15.67 2.80
N PHE A 272 0.06 16.08 1.70
CA PHE A 272 -0.55 16.07 0.37
C PHE A 272 0.35 15.34 -0.64
N GLU A 273 -0.19 14.29 -1.27
CA GLU A 273 0.56 13.54 -2.28
C GLU A 273 0.77 14.34 -3.56
N VAL A 274 -0.21 15.15 -3.95
CA VAL A 274 -0.16 16.01 -5.15
C VAL A 274 1.02 16.98 -5.17
N ALA A 275 1.54 17.34 -3.99
CA ALA A 275 2.75 18.15 -3.84
C ALA A 275 4.03 17.40 -4.23
N ARG A 276 3.98 16.07 -4.31
CA ARG A 276 5.14 15.20 -4.55
C ARG A 276 5.11 14.48 -5.89
N ASP A 277 3.93 14.20 -6.44
CA ASP A 277 3.74 13.46 -7.70
C ASP A 277 3.71 14.36 -8.94
N GLY A 278 3.86 15.67 -8.75
CA GLY A 278 3.83 16.68 -9.80
C GLY A 278 2.42 17.13 -10.22
N ALA A 279 1.35 16.63 -9.57
CA ALA A 279 -0.02 17.03 -9.90
C ALA A 279 -0.26 18.51 -9.56
N LEU A 280 0.24 18.98 -8.40
CA LEU A 280 0.17 20.38 -8.01
C LEU A 280 0.87 21.28 -9.02
N THR A 281 2.10 20.95 -9.44
CA THR A 281 2.86 21.71 -10.44
C THR A 281 2.10 21.80 -11.77
N ARG A 282 1.50 20.70 -12.23
CA ARG A 282 0.65 20.72 -13.43
C ARG A 282 -0.55 21.63 -13.27
N SER A 283 -1.22 21.60 -12.12
CA SER A 283 -2.39 22.43 -11.81
C SER A 283 -2.01 23.93 -11.72
N LEU A 284 -0.89 24.27 -11.10
CA LEU A 284 -0.36 25.64 -11.07
C LEU A 284 -0.08 26.17 -12.49
N ASN A 285 0.52 25.34 -13.35
CA ASN A 285 0.72 25.71 -14.76
C ASN A 285 -0.60 25.96 -15.51
N LEU A 286 -1.69 25.22 -15.18
CA LEU A 286 -3.02 25.49 -15.72
C LEU A 286 -3.57 26.83 -15.26
N ILE A 287 -3.39 27.19 -13.97
CA ILE A 287 -3.77 28.50 -13.43
C ILE A 287 -3.05 29.62 -14.18
N VAL A 288 -1.71 29.58 -14.22
CA VAL A 288 -0.88 30.62 -14.84
C VAL A 288 -1.15 30.78 -16.33
N SER A 289 -1.41 29.69 -17.03
CA SER A 289 -1.72 29.72 -18.47
C SER A 289 -3.18 30.03 -18.80
N GLY A 290 -4.05 30.20 -17.80
CA GLY A 290 -5.49 30.39 -18.00
C GLY A 290 -6.20 29.18 -18.59
N LYS A 291 -5.62 27.98 -18.44
CA LYS A 291 -6.16 26.73 -18.94
C LYS A 291 -6.77 25.89 -17.80
N GLY A 292 -7.40 24.77 -18.13
CA GLY A 292 -7.99 23.87 -17.12
C GLY A 292 -9.52 23.75 -17.20
N GLY A 293 -10.16 24.58 -18.04
CA GLY A 293 -11.58 24.50 -18.34
C GLY A 293 -12.50 24.58 -17.11
N THR A 294 -13.70 24.04 -17.22
CA THR A 294 -14.73 24.09 -16.19
C THR A 294 -14.27 23.51 -14.84
N ALA A 295 -13.42 22.49 -14.84
CA ALA A 295 -12.95 21.89 -13.59
C ALA A 295 -12.04 22.85 -12.80
N MET A 296 -11.21 23.64 -13.47
CA MET A 296 -10.38 24.67 -12.81
C MET A 296 -11.23 25.84 -12.32
N GLU A 297 -12.23 26.26 -13.09
CA GLU A 297 -13.17 27.29 -12.63
C GLU A 297 -13.98 26.82 -11.43
N ASN A 298 -14.37 25.55 -11.38
CA ASN A 298 -15.00 24.96 -10.20
C ASN A 298 -14.05 24.94 -9.01
N ALA A 299 -12.75 24.67 -9.21
CA ALA A 299 -11.77 24.71 -8.12
C ALA A 299 -11.60 26.10 -7.53
N LYS A 300 -11.51 27.15 -8.38
CA LYS A 300 -11.48 28.55 -7.93
C LYS A 300 -12.75 28.91 -7.16
N LYS A 301 -13.90 28.54 -7.70
CA LYS A 301 -15.21 28.77 -7.06
C LYS A 301 -15.34 28.03 -5.73
N ALA A 302 -14.81 26.80 -5.66
CA ALA A 302 -14.78 26.00 -4.43
C ALA A 302 -13.99 26.68 -3.32
N VAL A 303 -12.84 27.29 -3.62
CA VAL A 303 -12.06 28.07 -2.65
C VAL A 303 -12.85 29.30 -2.17
N ALA A 304 -13.46 30.03 -3.09
CA ALA A 304 -14.31 31.19 -2.73
C ALA A 304 -15.50 30.80 -1.86
N ASN A 305 -16.20 29.71 -2.20
CA ASN A 305 -17.30 29.16 -1.39
C ASN A 305 -16.83 28.75 -0.01
N ALA A 306 -15.69 28.06 0.09
CA ALA A 306 -15.14 27.62 1.36
C ALA A 306 -14.74 28.80 2.25
N ARG A 307 -14.18 29.89 1.70
CA ARG A 307 -13.93 31.14 2.45
C ARG A 307 -15.22 31.77 2.93
N ALA A 308 -16.21 31.90 2.08
CA ALA A 308 -17.53 32.44 2.44
C ALA A 308 -18.18 31.63 3.58
N ILE A 309 -18.10 30.31 3.54
CA ILE A 309 -18.59 29.43 4.61
C ILE A 309 -17.83 29.72 5.91
N CYS A 310 -16.50 29.73 5.87
CA CYS A 310 -15.69 30.02 7.05
C CYS A 310 -16.06 31.37 7.67
N ASP A 311 -16.10 32.42 6.85
CA ASP A 311 -16.41 33.80 7.29
C ASP A 311 -17.84 33.91 7.87
N ALA A 312 -18.82 33.23 7.26
CA ALA A 312 -20.18 33.22 7.74
C ALA A 312 -20.33 32.55 9.12
N TYR A 313 -19.65 31.42 9.33
CA TYR A 313 -19.63 30.76 10.64
C TYR A 313 -18.89 31.57 11.70
N ASP A 314 -17.74 32.16 11.36
CA ASP A 314 -16.96 32.97 12.31
C ASP A 314 -17.73 34.24 12.78
N ASN A 315 -18.60 34.76 11.93
CA ASN A 315 -19.39 35.97 12.22
C ASN A 315 -20.84 35.67 12.62
N ASN A 316 -21.23 34.39 12.78
CA ASN A 316 -22.62 33.95 13.04
C ASN A 316 -23.64 34.47 12.01
N LYS A 317 -23.26 34.42 10.71
CA LYS A 317 -24.04 34.93 9.56
C LYS A 317 -24.32 33.85 8.50
N THR A 318 -24.55 32.62 8.94
CA THR A 318 -24.80 31.48 8.05
C THR A 318 -26.10 31.60 7.23
N ASP A 319 -27.06 32.40 7.74
CA ASP A 319 -28.28 32.79 7.05
C ASP A 319 -28.03 33.71 5.83
N GLU A 320 -26.95 34.47 5.83
CA GLU A 320 -26.54 35.35 4.72
C GLU A 320 -25.82 34.59 3.57
N LEU A 321 -25.51 33.30 3.73
CA LEU A 321 -24.92 32.48 2.67
C LEU A 321 -25.85 32.42 1.46
N SER A 322 -25.28 32.43 0.24
CA SER A 322 -26.05 32.27 -1.00
C SER A 322 -26.77 30.92 -1.06
N ASP A 323 -27.87 30.85 -1.80
CA ASP A 323 -28.62 29.58 -1.96
C ASP A 323 -27.76 28.48 -2.58
N GLU A 324 -26.84 28.83 -3.47
CA GLU A 324 -25.87 27.88 -4.05
C GLU A 324 -24.97 27.28 -2.96
N VAL A 325 -24.43 28.10 -2.08
CA VAL A 325 -23.52 27.63 -1.00
C VAL A 325 -24.29 26.82 0.02
N LYS A 326 -25.51 27.20 0.38
CA LYS A 326 -26.42 26.42 1.22
C LYS A 326 -26.71 25.04 0.60
N GLY A 327 -27.02 25.01 -0.69
CA GLY A 327 -27.23 23.76 -1.42
C GLY A 327 -26.00 22.84 -1.43
N ILE A 328 -24.80 23.39 -1.52
CA ILE A 328 -23.55 22.62 -1.42
C ILE A 328 -23.40 21.97 -0.03
N LEU A 329 -23.68 22.71 1.05
CA LEU A 329 -23.63 22.19 2.41
C LEU A 329 -24.67 21.08 2.64
N GLU A 330 -25.87 21.23 2.12
CA GLU A 330 -26.92 20.21 2.15
C GLU A 330 -26.52 18.94 1.36
N GLU A 331 -25.91 19.12 0.18
CA GLU A 331 -25.49 18.01 -0.68
C GLU A 331 -24.33 17.21 -0.06
N LEU A 332 -23.43 17.84 0.69
CA LEU A 332 -22.32 17.19 1.40
C LEU A 332 -22.82 16.22 2.47
N LYS A 333 -23.98 16.47 3.07
CA LYS A 333 -24.61 15.62 4.11
C LYS A 333 -23.70 15.38 5.31
N VAL A 334 -23.15 16.46 5.85
CA VAL A 334 -22.40 16.40 7.10
C VAL A 334 -23.27 15.77 8.20
N PRO A 335 -22.74 14.87 9.05
CA PRO A 335 -23.50 14.23 10.13
C PRO A 335 -24.20 15.25 11.02
N GLU A 336 -25.39 14.88 11.53
CA GLU A 336 -26.18 15.73 12.40
C GLU A 336 -25.39 16.19 13.63
N GLY A 337 -25.51 17.45 14.00
CA GLY A 337 -24.77 18.07 15.10
C GLY A 337 -23.33 18.49 14.77
N HIS A 338 -22.86 18.27 13.52
CA HIS A 338 -21.53 18.63 13.06
C HIS A 338 -21.56 19.64 11.92
N THR A 339 -20.44 20.34 11.72
CA THR A 339 -20.27 21.28 10.61
C THR A 339 -18.99 20.99 9.82
N MET A 340 -18.91 21.44 8.56
CA MET A 340 -17.69 21.29 7.76
C MET A 340 -16.45 21.95 8.37
N LEU A 341 -16.60 22.89 9.32
CA LEU A 341 -15.49 23.53 10.03
C LEU A 341 -14.67 22.57 10.91
N GLU A 342 -15.21 21.42 11.26
CA GLU A 342 -14.56 20.44 12.15
C GLU A 342 -13.62 19.48 11.39
N TYR A 343 -13.76 19.40 10.06
CA TYR A 343 -13.09 18.39 9.26
C TYR A 343 -11.68 18.83 8.87
N LEU A 344 -10.71 18.00 9.23
CA LEU A 344 -9.27 18.25 9.05
C LEU A 344 -8.58 17.25 8.13
N GLY A 345 -9.30 16.22 7.68
CA GLY A 345 -8.77 15.20 6.80
C GLY A 345 -9.76 14.75 5.72
N PHE A 346 -9.20 14.29 4.62
CA PHE A 346 -9.92 13.59 3.56
C PHE A 346 -9.04 12.53 2.91
N MET A 347 -9.65 11.47 2.40
CA MET A 347 -9.00 10.42 1.63
C MET A 347 -10.02 9.61 0.84
N THR A 348 -9.59 8.68 0.00
CA THR A 348 -10.53 7.76 -0.64
C THR A 348 -11.15 6.81 0.40
N PRO A 349 -12.40 6.31 0.18
CA PRO A 349 -13.04 5.35 1.09
C PRO A 349 -12.16 4.14 1.39
N LYS A 350 -11.51 3.58 0.38
CA LYS A 350 -10.58 2.45 0.54
C LYS A 350 -9.36 2.82 1.40
N ALA A 351 -8.83 4.03 1.25
CA ALA A 351 -7.71 4.48 2.08
C ALA A 351 -8.15 4.64 3.54
N PHE A 352 -9.38 5.11 3.78
CA PHE A 352 -9.96 5.24 5.11
C PHE A 352 -10.12 3.87 5.81
N GLU A 353 -10.62 2.87 5.10
CA GLU A 353 -10.69 1.48 5.58
C GLU A 353 -9.30 0.92 5.90
N ASN A 354 -8.33 1.08 4.98
CA ASN A 354 -6.96 0.61 5.16
C ASN A 354 -6.24 1.28 6.34
N ALA A 355 -6.58 2.53 6.65
CA ALA A 355 -6.06 3.26 7.81
C ALA A 355 -6.67 2.76 9.13
N ASN A 356 -7.70 1.92 9.08
CA ASN A 356 -8.44 1.37 10.22
C ASN A 356 -8.97 2.46 11.16
N LEU A 357 -9.48 3.57 10.59
CA LEU A 357 -10.06 4.66 11.37
C LEU A 357 -11.47 4.30 11.85
N ASP A 358 -11.82 4.79 13.03
CA ASP A 358 -13.15 4.62 13.62
C ASP A 358 -14.12 5.67 13.05
N PRO A 359 -15.11 5.30 12.23
CA PRO A 359 -15.98 6.27 11.57
C PRO A 359 -16.86 7.08 12.55
N GLU A 360 -17.27 6.50 13.68
CA GLU A 360 -18.08 7.20 14.68
C GLU A 360 -17.26 8.25 15.44
N LYS A 361 -16.08 7.85 15.94
CA LYS A 361 -15.20 8.76 16.70
C LYS A 361 -14.54 9.83 15.84
N THR A 362 -14.44 9.60 14.53
CA THR A 362 -13.89 10.57 13.57
C THR A 362 -14.98 11.39 12.88
N HIS A 363 -16.25 11.14 13.19
CA HIS A 363 -17.42 11.75 12.56
C HIS A 363 -17.36 11.67 11.03
N ALA A 364 -16.84 10.54 10.51
CA ALA A 364 -16.54 10.40 9.10
C ALA A 364 -17.81 10.30 8.26
N PHE A 365 -17.81 10.98 7.12
CA PHE A 365 -18.82 10.83 6.08
C PHE A 365 -18.19 10.79 4.70
N THR A 366 -18.91 10.25 3.72
CA THR A 366 -18.39 10.10 2.35
C THR A 366 -19.27 10.85 1.37
N TYR A 367 -18.65 11.69 0.54
CA TYR A 367 -19.24 12.30 -0.63
C TYR A 367 -18.53 11.78 -1.88
N LYS A 368 -19.28 11.09 -2.75
CA LYS A 368 -18.73 10.41 -3.95
C LYS A 368 -17.52 9.53 -3.59
N ASN A 369 -16.34 9.85 -4.07
CA ASN A 369 -15.11 9.07 -3.84
C ASN A 369 -14.18 9.72 -2.79
N THR A 370 -14.75 10.53 -1.89
CA THR A 370 -13.97 11.21 -0.85
C THR A 370 -14.62 11.01 0.51
N THR A 371 -13.89 10.43 1.46
CA THR A 371 -14.27 10.33 2.86
C THR A 371 -13.61 11.45 3.64
N PHE A 372 -14.40 12.26 4.32
CA PHE A 372 -13.98 13.35 5.21
C PHE A 372 -13.99 12.87 6.65
N TYR A 373 -13.04 13.34 7.46
CA TYR A 373 -12.93 12.98 8.88
C TYR A 373 -12.38 14.14 9.71
N SER A 374 -12.87 14.26 10.96
CA SER A 374 -12.51 15.39 11.84
C SER A 374 -11.18 15.18 12.57
N THR A 375 -10.84 13.92 12.90
CA THR A 375 -9.65 13.58 13.68
C THR A 375 -9.11 12.21 13.27
N TRP A 376 -7.94 11.82 13.78
CA TRP A 376 -7.29 10.54 13.47
C TRP A 376 -7.38 9.59 14.66
N ILE A 377 -8.44 8.79 14.72
CA ILE A 377 -8.66 7.78 15.78
C ILE A 377 -8.87 6.42 15.12
N LYS A 378 -8.04 5.45 15.47
CA LYS A 378 -8.16 4.08 14.96
C LYS A 378 -9.23 3.30 15.72
N LYS A 379 -9.81 2.31 15.08
CA LYS A 379 -10.63 1.29 15.73
C LYS A 379 -9.81 0.59 16.80
N SER A 380 -10.40 0.37 17.94
CA SER A 380 -9.81 -0.37 19.08
C SER A 380 -9.73 -1.86 18.79
#